data_0842b119ddedccbb6e79aaba3a3a6951
#
_entry.id   0842b119ddedccbb6e79aaba3a3a6951
#
_cell.length_a   1.000
_cell.length_b   1.000
_cell.length_c   1.000
_cell.angle_alpha   90.00
_cell.angle_beta   90.00
_cell.angle_gamma   90.00
#
_symmetry.space_group_name_H-M   'P 1'
#
loop_
_entity.id
_entity.type
_entity.pdbx_description
1 polymer ?
#
loop_
_entity_poly.entity_id
_entity_poly.type
_entity_poly.pdbx_seq_one_letter_code
_entity_poly.pdbx_strand_id
1 'polypeptide(L)'
;TRDSVTEKVGSIWPSRKELCKAAPAITRGTLLGSFLGILPGGGALLASFASYTLEKKVGGKNANPPFGKGNIAGVAGPESANNAGAQTSFIPMLTLGIPCNATMALMIGALMIHNITPGPQVMSSNPTLFWGLVVSMWIGNLMLVILNLPLIGVWVQLLRVPSGLLYPMILTFCCIGVYSINNNPFDVYITIICGALGYLFAKLKCEPAPLILGFILGPMMEENLRRAMLLSRGDPSTFFTRPISLVLLMMAIFLLLLILLPSIKKGREVAFKED
;
A
#
# COMPACT_ATOMS: atom_id res chain seq x y z
N THR A 1 32.19 -4.60 4.44
CA THR A 1 32.37 -3.16 4.22
C THR A 1 31.49 -2.74 3.05
N ARG A 2 30.25 -2.33 3.32
CA ARG A 2 29.45 -1.60 2.34
C ARG A 2 30.00 -0.18 2.31
N ASP A 3 30.63 0.19 1.22
CA ASP A 3 30.95 1.58 0.92
C ASP A 3 29.68 2.41 1.08
N SER A 4 29.80 3.51 1.80
CA SER A 4 28.70 4.45 2.03
C SER A 4 28.27 5.02 0.68
N VAL A 5 27.22 4.46 0.11
CA VAL A 5 26.56 4.97 -1.10
C VAL A 5 25.77 6.22 -0.73
N THR A 6 26.48 7.24 -0.25
CA THR A 6 25.88 8.56 -0.06
C THR A 6 26.54 9.51 -1.03
N GLU A 7 26.03 9.54 -2.25
CA GLU A 7 26.28 10.67 -3.14
C GLU A 7 25.81 11.96 -2.46
N LYS A 8 26.56 13.04 -2.66
CA LYS A 8 26.16 14.36 -2.17
C LYS A 8 24.82 14.71 -2.82
N VAL A 9 23.81 14.97 -1.99
CA VAL A 9 22.52 15.45 -2.48
C VAL A 9 22.73 16.76 -3.22
N GLY A 10 22.50 16.74 -4.54
CA GLY A 10 22.58 17.91 -5.40
C GLY A 10 21.43 18.90 -5.17
N SER A 11 20.97 19.58 -6.21
CA SER A 11 19.80 20.45 -6.12
C SER A 11 18.57 19.64 -5.74
N ILE A 12 17.85 20.10 -4.71
CA ILE A 12 16.60 19.49 -4.23
C ILE A 12 15.46 19.68 -5.26
N TRP A 13 15.52 20.76 -6.03
CA TRP A 13 14.53 21.06 -7.05
C TRP A 13 14.82 20.34 -8.36
N PRO A 14 13.86 19.55 -8.88
CA PRO A 14 14.02 18.88 -10.14
C PRO A 14 14.09 19.87 -11.30
N SER A 15 14.97 19.59 -12.24
CA SER A 15 15.07 20.37 -13.49
C SER A 15 13.82 20.16 -14.37
N ARG A 16 13.56 21.12 -15.27
CA ARG A 16 12.46 20.97 -16.24
C ARG A 16 12.59 19.70 -17.09
N LYS A 17 13.81 19.30 -17.42
CA LYS A 17 14.08 18.07 -18.19
C LYS A 17 13.71 16.81 -17.40
N GLU A 18 13.99 16.78 -16.11
CA GLU A 18 13.62 15.67 -15.22
C GLU A 18 12.11 15.61 -15.03
N LEU A 19 11.45 16.74 -14.84
CA LEU A 19 9.99 16.79 -14.78
C LEU A 19 9.32 16.26 -16.07
N CYS A 20 9.81 16.67 -17.23
CA CYS A 20 9.29 16.17 -18.51
C CYS A 20 9.51 14.65 -18.67
N LYS A 21 10.62 14.11 -18.16
CA LYS A 21 10.88 12.67 -18.18
C LYS A 21 10.01 11.90 -17.18
N ALA A 22 9.74 12.49 -16.03
CA ALA A 22 8.93 11.89 -14.97
C ALA A 22 7.42 11.95 -15.28
N ALA A 23 6.94 13.00 -15.94
CA ALA A 23 5.53 13.25 -16.15
C ALA A 23 4.73 12.07 -16.77
N PRO A 24 5.20 11.35 -17.81
CA PRO A 24 4.49 10.19 -18.30
C PRO A 24 4.41 9.04 -17.30
N ALA A 25 5.45 8.83 -16.49
CA ALA A 25 5.46 7.83 -15.44
C ALA A 25 4.51 8.21 -14.30
N ILE A 26 4.49 9.48 -13.90
CA ILE A 26 3.57 10.04 -12.90
C ILE A 26 2.12 9.82 -13.34
N THR A 27 1.78 10.16 -14.59
CA THR A 27 0.40 10.00 -15.09
C THR A 27 -0.04 8.54 -15.12
N ARG A 28 0.79 7.63 -15.63
CA ARG A 28 0.49 6.19 -15.63
C ARG A 28 0.38 5.64 -14.20
N GLY A 29 1.33 6.03 -13.33
CA GLY A 29 1.32 5.65 -11.93
C GLY A 29 0.06 6.13 -11.21
N THR A 30 -0.31 7.41 -11.39
CA THR A 30 -1.54 7.98 -10.81
C THR A 30 -2.78 7.25 -11.25
N LEU A 31 -2.95 6.99 -12.55
CA LEU A 31 -4.11 6.28 -13.08
C LEU A 31 -4.19 4.84 -12.53
N LEU A 32 -3.07 4.12 -12.57
CA LEU A 32 -2.99 2.76 -12.04
C LEU A 32 -3.24 2.72 -10.53
N GLY A 33 -2.64 3.64 -9.79
CA GLY A 33 -2.81 3.76 -8.35
C GLY A 33 -4.25 4.11 -7.97
N SER A 34 -4.87 5.03 -8.70
CA SER A 34 -6.27 5.39 -8.49
C SER A 34 -7.22 4.21 -8.67
N PHE A 35 -6.96 3.36 -9.66
CA PHE A 35 -7.76 2.16 -9.89
C PHE A 35 -7.53 1.09 -8.81
N LEU A 36 -6.26 0.78 -8.51
CA LEU A 36 -5.91 -0.26 -7.54
C LEU A 36 -6.19 0.13 -6.10
N GLY A 37 -6.17 1.44 -5.79
CA GLY A 37 -6.46 1.95 -4.45
C GLY A 37 -7.89 1.73 -3.99
N ILE A 38 -8.83 1.57 -4.91
CA ILE A 38 -10.23 1.25 -4.60
C ILE A 38 -10.37 -0.21 -4.14
N LEU A 39 -9.42 -1.08 -4.51
CA LEU A 39 -9.51 -2.49 -4.18
C LEU A 39 -9.09 -2.74 -2.73
N PRO A 40 -9.89 -3.48 -1.96
CA PRO A 40 -9.53 -3.82 -0.58
C PRO A 40 -8.32 -4.75 -0.53
N GLY A 41 -7.44 -4.51 0.43
CA GLY A 41 -6.39 -5.43 0.82
C GLY A 41 -4.97 -5.15 0.32
N GLY A 42 -4.79 -4.32 -0.69
CA GLY A 42 -3.43 -4.11 -1.22
C GLY A 42 -3.14 -2.68 -1.69
N GLY A 43 -4.18 -1.91 -1.86
CA GLY A 43 -4.25 -0.52 -2.29
C GLY A 43 -2.94 0.12 -2.76
N ALA A 44 -2.38 0.96 -1.92
CA ALA A 44 -1.20 1.76 -2.22
C ALA A 44 0.06 0.92 -2.47
N LEU A 45 0.29 -0.13 -1.66
CA LEU A 45 1.48 -0.97 -1.79
C LEU A 45 1.47 -1.76 -3.10
N LEU A 46 0.34 -2.42 -3.40
CA LEU A 46 0.19 -3.16 -4.64
C LEU A 46 0.28 -2.24 -5.86
N ALA A 47 -0.28 -1.03 -5.76
CA ALA A 47 -0.21 -0.02 -6.80
C ALA A 47 1.23 0.41 -7.11
N SER A 48 2.07 0.59 -6.09
CA SER A 48 3.48 0.92 -6.25
C SER A 48 4.24 -0.17 -7.01
N PHE A 49 4.11 -1.43 -6.61
CA PHE A 49 4.78 -2.54 -7.29
C PHE A 49 4.27 -2.75 -8.72
N ALA A 50 2.96 -2.65 -8.92
CA ALA A 50 2.37 -2.77 -10.25
C ALA A 50 2.86 -1.63 -11.18
N SER A 51 2.95 -0.41 -10.66
CA SER A 51 3.49 0.74 -11.38
C SER A 51 4.96 0.56 -11.74
N TYR A 52 5.79 0.08 -10.79
CA TYR A 52 7.19 -0.22 -11.07
C TYR A 52 7.34 -1.24 -12.20
N THR A 53 6.56 -2.31 -12.14
CA THR A 53 6.56 -3.35 -13.19
C THR A 53 6.12 -2.81 -14.54
N LEU A 54 5.10 -1.94 -14.56
CA LEU A 54 4.63 -1.25 -15.76
C LEU A 54 5.73 -0.36 -16.34
N GLU A 55 6.36 0.49 -15.52
CA GLU A 55 7.42 1.40 -15.97
C GLU A 55 8.64 0.62 -16.48
N LYS A 56 9.02 -0.48 -15.84
CA LYS A 56 10.09 -1.38 -16.31
C LYS A 56 9.75 -1.97 -17.69
N LYS A 57 8.50 -2.32 -17.95
CA LYS A 57 8.06 -2.79 -19.28
C LYS A 57 8.07 -1.68 -20.33
N VAL A 58 7.57 -0.51 -19.98
CA VAL A 58 7.49 0.65 -20.90
C VAL A 58 8.88 1.19 -21.26
N GLY A 59 9.77 1.28 -20.27
CA GLY A 59 11.14 1.74 -20.47
C GLY A 59 12.01 0.76 -21.25
N GLY A 60 11.66 -0.54 -21.19
CA GLY A 60 12.36 -1.60 -21.90
C GLY A 60 13.83 -1.77 -21.49
N LYS A 61 14.57 -2.57 -22.28
CA LYS A 61 15.99 -2.85 -22.04
C LYS A 61 16.93 -1.65 -22.29
N ASN A 62 16.44 -0.63 -23.00
CA ASN A 62 17.22 0.55 -23.39
C ASN A 62 17.00 1.75 -22.46
N ALA A 63 16.37 1.53 -21.29
CA ALA A 63 16.17 2.58 -20.29
C ALA A 63 17.54 3.15 -19.82
N ASN A 64 17.69 4.46 -19.90
CA ASN A 64 18.92 5.16 -19.49
C ASN A 64 18.59 6.28 -18.50
N PRO A 65 19.07 6.16 -17.24
CA PRO A 65 19.76 5.01 -16.64
C PRO A 65 18.84 3.77 -16.51
N PRO A 66 19.42 2.55 -16.35
CA PRO A 66 18.62 1.34 -16.14
C PRO A 66 17.77 1.41 -14.86
N PHE A 67 16.65 0.65 -14.83
CA PHE A 67 15.86 0.49 -13.61
C PHE A 67 16.70 -0.17 -12.51
N GLY A 68 16.56 0.32 -11.27
CA GLY A 68 17.41 -0.07 -10.14
C GLY A 68 18.75 0.70 -10.05
N LYS A 69 19.12 1.50 -11.07
CA LYS A 69 20.35 2.31 -11.11
C LYS A 69 20.07 3.81 -11.30
N GLY A 70 19.04 4.32 -10.66
CA GLY A 70 18.71 5.76 -10.64
C GLY A 70 17.78 6.22 -11.77
N ASN A 71 17.00 5.33 -12.38
CA ASN A 71 15.98 5.73 -13.34
C ASN A 71 14.83 6.49 -12.67
N ILE A 72 14.58 7.72 -13.12
CA ILE A 72 13.56 8.60 -12.53
C ILE A 72 12.14 8.03 -12.66
N ALA A 73 11.83 7.34 -13.75
CA ALA A 73 10.53 6.72 -13.94
C ALA A 73 10.28 5.55 -12.97
N GLY A 74 11.37 4.86 -12.55
CA GLY A 74 11.34 3.79 -11.56
C GLY A 74 11.03 4.26 -10.13
N VAL A 75 11.07 5.57 -9.88
CA VAL A 75 10.70 6.19 -8.59
C VAL A 75 9.39 6.97 -8.74
N ALA A 76 9.31 7.83 -9.75
CA ALA A 76 8.17 8.73 -9.94
C ALA A 76 6.85 8.00 -10.23
N GLY A 77 6.88 6.92 -11.00
CA GLY A 77 5.70 6.09 -11.28
C GLY A 77 5.16 5.41 -10.01
N PRO A 78 5.96 4.58 -9.31
CA PRO A 78 5.55 3.93 -8.07
C PRO A 78 5.10 4.88 -6.98
N GLU A 79 5.80 6.00 -6.76
CA GLU A 79 5.42 6.97 -5.73
C GLU A 79 4.10 7.69 -6.05
N SER A 80 3.88 8.06 -7.30
CA SER A 80 2.59 8.62 -7.70
C SER A 80 1.45 7.61 -7.61
N ALA A 81 1.72 6.32 -7.90
CA ALA A 81 0.75 5.25 -7.72
C ALA A 81 0.42 5.00 -6.25
N ASN A 82 1.43 5.05 -5.37
CA ASN A 82 1.27 4.94 -3.93
C ASN A 82 0.35 6.04 -3.39
N ASN A 83 0.69 7.29 -3.70
CA ASN A 83 -0.10 8.45 -3.26
C ASN A 83 -1.53 8.41 -3.80
N ALA A 84 -1.72 8.10 -5.08
CA ALA A 84 -3.05 7.96 -5.68
C ALA A 84 -3.84 6.81 -5.04
N GLY A 85 -3.22 5.66 -4.81
CA GLY A 85 -3.84 4.51 -4.15
C GLY A 85 -4.25 4.80 -2.71
N ALA A 86 -3.42 5.52 -1.96
CA ALA A 86 -3.75 5.96 -0.61
C ALA A 86 -4.96 6.89 -0.58
N GLN A 87 -5.03 7.85 -1.52
CA GLN A 87 -6.15 8.79 -1.61
C GLN A 87 -7.45 8.09 -2.04
N THR A 88 -7.40 7.23 -3.05
CA THR A 88 -8.60 6.58 -3.58
C THR A 88 -9.15 5.49 -2.68
N SER A 89 -8.37 4.97 -1.72
CA SER A 89 -8.86 4.04 -0.70
C SER A 89 -9.92 4.65 0.24
N PHE A 90 -10.01 5.98 0.32
CA PHE A 90 -11.08 6.67 1.03
C PHE A 90 -12.44 6.53 0.34
N ILE A 91 -12.49 6.28 -0.97
CA ILE A 91 -13.75 6.15 -1.71
C ILE A 91 -14.58 4.98 -1.16
N PRO A 92 -14.12 3.71 -1.17
CA PRO A 92 -14.89 2.61 -0.62
C PRO A 92 -15.10 2.73 0.90
N MET A 93 -14.15 3.33 1.64
CA MET A 93 -14.31 3.57 3.06
C MET A 93 -15.50 4.50 3.35
N LEU A 94 -15.60 5.62 2.67
CA LEU A 94 -16.64 6.61 2.92
C LEU A 94 -17.98 6.24 2.29
N THR A 95 -17.97 5.58 1.11
CA THR A 95 -19.20 5.27 0.37
C THR A 95 -19.83 3.93 0.76
N LEU A 96 -19.01 2.93 1.08
CA LEU A 96 -19.46 1.58 1.38
C LEU A 96 -19.19 1.15 2.82
N GLY A 97 -18.41 1.91 3.58
CA GLY A 97 -17.94 1.52 4.90
C GLY A 97 -16.97 0.34 4.88
N ILE A 98 -16.29 0.13 3.73
CA ILE A 98 -15.34 -0.98 3.55
C ILE A 98 -13.92 -0.43 3.66
N PRO A 99 -13.15 -0.82 4.68
CA PRO A 99 -11.76 -0.41 4.81
C PRO A 99 -10.88 -1.16 3.81
N CYS A 100 -10.03 -0.42 3.09
CA CYS A 100 -9.07 -1.02 2.16
C CYS A 100 -7.76 -1.44 2.83
N ASN A 101 -7.49 -0.94 4.02
CA ASN A 101 -6.29 -1.24 4.81
C ASN A 101 -6.55 -1.02 6.30
N ALA A 102 -5.58 -1.39 7.14
CA ALA A 102 -5.69 -1.27 8.60
C ALA A 102 -5.93 0.18 9.07
N THR A 103 -5.28 1.16 8.45
CA THR A 103 -5.48 2.58 8.78
C THR A 103 -6.92 3.03 8.52
N MET A 104 -7.51 2.60 7.39
CA MET A 104 -8.90 2.88 7.06
C MET A 104 -9.87 2.20 8.03
N ALA A 105 -9.55 1.01 8.51
CA ALA A 105 -10.34 0.33 9.53
C ALA A 105 -10.35 1.11 10.86
N LEU A 106 -9.19 1.62 11.29
CA LEU A 106 -9.09 2.50 12.46
C LEU A 106 -9.88 3.79 12.26
N MET A 107 -9.84 4.38 11.08
CA MET A 107 -10.62 5.59 10.77
C MET A 107 -12.13 5.32 10.82
N ILE A 108 -12.59 4.19 10.32
CA ILE A 108 -14.01 3.78 10.48
C ILE A 108 -14.36 3.67 11.96
N GLY A 109 -13.51 3.03 12.77
CA GLY A 109 -13.70 2.96 14.22
C GLY A 109 -13.81 4.34 14.87
N ALA A 110 -12.92 5.26 14.51
CA ALA A 110 -12.96 6.64 15.00
C ALA A 110 -14.24 7.38 14.57
N LEU A 111 -14.69 7.23 13.33
CA LEU A 111 -15.95 7.82 12.86
C LEU A 111 -17.14 7.26 13.63
N MET A 112 -17.16 5.96 13.90
CA MET A 112 -18.25 5.33 14.67
C MET A 112 -18.29 5.81 16.12
N ILE A 113 -17.16 6.06 16.77
CA ILE A 113 -17.08 6.67 18.12
C ILE A 113 -17.75 8.06 18.11
N HIS A 114 -17.63 8.80 17.02
CA HIS A 114 -18.29 10.10 16.83
C HIS A 114 -19.71 10.01 16.27
N ASN A 115 -20.33 8.82 16.31
CA ASN A 115 -21.69 8.54 15.77
C ASN A 115 -21.83 8.84 14.27
N ILE A 116 -20.75 8.75 13.52
CA ILE A 116 -20.73 8.91 12.06
C ILE A 116 -20.58 7.53 11.44
N THR A 117 -21.63 7.02 10.82
CA THR A 117 -21.61 5.73 10.13
C THR A 117 -21.16 5.95 8.68
N PRO A 118 -19.99 5.43 8.26
CA PRO A 118 -19.57 5.48 6.86
C PRO A 118 -20.59 4.74 5.98
N GLY A 119 -20.90 5.31 4.83
CA GLY A 119 -21.86 4.74 3.91
C GLY A 119 -22.28 5.73 2.83
N PRO A 120 -23.20 5.33 1.90
CA PRO A 120 -23.60 6.17 0.77
C PRO A 120 -24.15 7.54 1.15
N GLN A 121 -24.66 7.66 2.37
CA GLN A 121 -25.31 8.88 2.85
C GLN A 121 -24.35 9.84 3.58
N VAL A 122 -23.08 9.47 3.83
CA VAL A 122 -22.13 10.33 4.55
C VAL A 122 -21.97 11.69 3.88
N MET A 123 -21.96 11.71 2.56
CA MET A 123 -21.83 12.94 1.80
C MET A 123 -23.02 13.91 1.98
N SER A 124 -24.22 13.37 2.17
CA SER A 124 -25.43 14.16 2.37
C SER A 124 -25.75 14.44 3.84
N SER A 125 -25.51 13.48 4.72
CA SER A 125 -25.79 13.63 6.17
C SER A 125 -24.68 14.43 6.90
N ASN A 126 -23.44 14.32 6.46
CA ASN A 126 -22.30 14.99 7.07
C ASN A 126 -21.39 15.68 6.01
N PRO A 127 -21.92 16.63 5.24
CA PRO A 127 -21.18 17.25 4.14
C PRO A 127 -19.93 18.01 4.63
N THR A 128 -19.98 18.63 5.78
CA THR A 128 -18.85 19.34 6.39
C THR A 128 -17.69 18.38 6.69
N LEU A 129 -17.97 17.20 7.21
CA LEU A 129 -16.96 16.19 7.46
C LEU A 129 -16.36 15.67 6.15
N PHE A 130 -17.22 15.34 5.17
CA PHE A 130 -16.76 14.81 3.88
C PHE A 130 -15.83 15.80 3.16
N TRP A 131 -16.27 17.03 2.96
CA TRP A 131 -15.48 18.05 2.28
C TRP A 131 -14.28 18.52 3.11
N GLY A 132 -14.43 18.58 4.44
CA GLY A 132 -13.33 18.86 5.36
C GLY A 132 -12.22 17.84 5.25
N LEU A 133 -12.53 16.55 5.10
CA LEU A 133 -11.57 15.48 4.90
C LEU A 133 -10.84 15.62 3.55
N VAL A 134 -11.57 15.93 2.46
CA VAL A 134 -10.96 16.18 1.15
C VAL A 134 -9.99 17.36 1.19
N VAL A 135 -10.39 18.48 1.80
CA VAL A 135 -9.53 19.66 1.95
C VAL A 135 -8.33 19.36 2.83
N SER A 136 -8.52 18.61 3.91
CA SER A 136 -7.41 18.22 4.81
C SER A 136 -6.34 17.38 4.11
N MET A 137 -6.74 16.53 3.17
CA MET A 137 -5.77 15.78 2.35
C MET A 137 -4.92 16.72 1.47
N TRP A 138 -5.52 17.73 0.87
CA TRP A 138 -4.79 18.71 0.06
C TRP A 138 -3.80 19.51 0.91
N ILE A 139 -4.25 20.00 2.05
CA ILE A 139 -3.40 20.73 2.99
C ILE A 139 -2.28 19.80 3.50
N GLY A 140 -2.61 18.55 3.86
CA GLY A 140 -1.64 17.57 4.31
C GLY A 140 -0.56 17.27 3.26
N ASN A 141 -0.94 17.10 1.99
CA ASN A 141 0.02 16.90 0.90
C ASN A 141 0.92 18.13 0.70
N LEU A 142 0.37 19.34 0.80
CA LEU A 142 1.18 20.55 0.75
C LEU A 142 2.16 20.63 1.93
N MET A 143 1.70 20.32 3.13
CA MET A 143 2.55 20.28 4.33
C MET A 143 3.65 19.20 4.21
N LEU A 144 3.36 18.05 3.62
CA LEU A 144 4.37 17.00 3.35
C LEU A 144 5.50 17.55 2.46
N VAL A 145 5.17 18.30 1.41
CA VAL A 145 6.18 18.92 0.56
C VAL A 145 7.01 19.95 1.35
N ILE A 146 6.36 20.84 2.08
CA ILE A 146 7.03 21.90 2.86
C ILE A 146 7.93 21.31 3.95
N LEU A 147 7.53 20.22 4.59
CA LEU A 147 8.31 19.61 5.67
C LEU A 147 9.42 18.70 5.13
N ASN A 148 9.12 17.87 4.14
CA ASN A 148 10.11 16.86 3.68
C ASN A 148 11.21 17.46 2.82
N LEU A 149 10.92 18.44 1.97
CA LEU A 149 11.91 19.03 1.06
C LEU A 149 13.11 19.61 1.80
N PRO A 150 12.95 20.50 2.81
CA PRO A 150 14.09 21.03 3.57
C PRO A 150 14.78 19.97 4.44
N LEU A 151 14.03 18.94 4.90
CA LEU A 151 14.53 17.92 5.81
C LEU A 151 15.24 16.76 5.09
N ILE A 152 15.27 16.73 3.75
CA ILE A 152 15.99 15.68 2.98
C ILE A 152 17.43 15.53 3.47
N GLY A 153 18.13 16.65 3.72
CA GLY A 153 19.49 16.62 4.25
C GLY A 153 19.61 15.91 5.60
N VAL A 154 18.65 16.05 6.47
CA VAL A 154 18.58 15.37 7.78
C VAL A 154 18.33 13.88 7.60
N TRP A 155 17.37 13.51 6.76
CA TRP A 155 17.05 12.11 6.48
C TRP A 155 18.24 11.37 5.86
N VAL A 156 18.96 12.01 4.92
CA VAL A 156 20.18 11.43 4.33
C VAL A 156 21.29 11.26 5.37
N GLN A 157 21.41 12.17 6.34
CA GLN A 157 22.36 11.99 7.45
C GLN A 157 22.00 10.78 8.32
N LEU A 158 20.71 10.52 8.55
CA LEU A 158 20.23 9.35 9.29
C LEU A 158 20.64 8.03 8.61
N LEU A 159 20.68 8.00 7.26
CA LEU A 159 21.12 6.84 6.50
C LEU A 159 22.64 6.56 6.62
N ARG A 160 23.44 7.53 7.12
CA ARG A 160 24.87 7.35 7.39
C ARG A 160 25.16 6.63 8.70
N VAL A 161 24.16 6.43 9.55
CA VAL A 161 24.33 5.68 10.79
C VAL A 161 24.73 4.24 10.45
N PRO A 162 25.80 3.71 11.07
CA PRO A 162 26.24 2.33 10.82
C PRO A 162 25.10 1.34 11.07
N SER A 163 24.93 0.39 10.16
CA SER A 163 23.86 -0.62 10.24
C SER A 163 23.86 -1.40 11.56
N GLY A 164 25.04 -1.61 12.14
CA GLY A 164 25.19 -2.27 13.46
C GLY A 164 24.54 -1.50 14.61
N LEU A 165 24.38 -0.19 14.52
CA LEU A 165 23.68 0.64 15.51
C LEU A 165 22.23 0.89 15.10
N LEU A 166 21.99 1.06 13.80
CA LEU A 166 20.67 1.40 13.23
C LEU A 166 19.66 0.28 13.50
N TYR A 167 20.00 -0.98 13.24
CA TYR A 167 19.04 -2.09 13.42
C TYR A 167 18.62 -2.30 14.88
N PRO A 168 19.51 -2.34 15.87
CA PRO A 168 19.09 -2.41 17.28
C PRO A 168 18.22 -1.22 17.71
N MET A 169 18.55 0.00 17.26
CA MET A 169 17.71 1.17 17.55
C MET A 169 16.30 1.04 16.96
N ILE A 170 16.18 0.62 15.69
CA ILE A 170 14.87 0.39 15.06
C ILE A 170 14.06 -0.63 15.86
N LEU A 171 14.66 -1.78 16.23
CA LEU A 171 13.97 -2.80 17.01
C LEU A 171 13.53 -2.27 18.38
N THR A 172 14.38 -1.50 19.05
CA THR A 172 14.03 -0.89 20.34
C THR A 172 12.86 0.08 20.20
N PHE A 173 12.89 0.96 19.21
CA PHE A 173 11.78 1.88 18.96
C PHE A 173 10.49 1.16 18.54
N CYS A 174 10.58 0.07 17.78
CA CYS A 174 9.43 -0.76 17.46
C CYS A 174 8.81 -1.37 18.73
N CYS A 175 9.61 -1.92 19.62
CA CYS A 175 9.12 -2.47 20.88
C CYS A 175 8.47 -1.40 21.76
N ILE A 176 9.10 -0.22 21.89
CA ILE A 176 8.55 0.91 22.63
C ILE A 176 7.23 1.37 22.00
N GLY A 177 7.19 1.49 20.67
CA GLY A 177 5.99 1.92 19.93
C GLY A 177 4.83 0.96 20.12
N VAL A 178 5.06 -0.33 19.97
CA VAL A 178 4.02 -1.36 20.16
C VAL A 178 3.52 -1.38 21.62
N TYR A 179 4.42 -1.30 22.58
CA TYR A 179 4.05 -1.22 24.01
C TYR A 179 3.21 0.02 24.30
N SER A 180 3.56 1.17 23.73
CA SER A 180 2.88 2.45 23.98
C SER A 180 1.43 2.50 23.45
N ILE A 181 1.05 1.63 22.51
CA ILE A 181 -0.31 1.60 21.95
C ILE A 181 -1.31 1.07 22.99
N ASN A 182 -0.99 -0.08 23.61
CA ASN A 182 -1.92 -0.79 24.49
C ASN A 182 -1.43 -0.87 25.94
N ASN A 183 -0.22 -0.39 26.25
CA ASN A 183 0.48 -0.56 27.53
C ASN A 183 0.53 -2.04 28.00
N ASN A 184 0.60 -2.97 27.03
CA ASN A 184 0.58 -4.40 27.28
C ASN A 184 1.90 -5.04 26.85
N PRO A 185 2.66 -5.65 27.77
CA PRO A 185 3.90 -6.34 27.44
C PRO A 185 3.70 -7.55 26.52
N PHE A 186 2.49 -8.13 26.48
CA PHE A 186 2.18 -9.25 25.58
C PHE A 186 2.32 -8.88 24.10
N ASP A 187 2.01 -7.64 23.71
CA ASP A 187 2.14 -7.16 22.35
C ASP A 187 3.61 -7.12 21.90
N VAL A 188 4.53 -6.88 22.84
CA VAL A 188 5.97 -6.94 22.59
C VAL A 188 6.42 -8.38 22.33
N TYR A 189 5.91 -9.35 23.10
CA TYR A 189 6.20 -10.78 22.84
C TYR A 189 5.70 -11.22 21.47
N ILE A 190 4.49 -10.84 21.09
CA ILE A 190 3.97 -11.11 19.73
C ILE A 190 4.87 -10.48 18.68
N THR A 191 5.32 -9.25 18.89
CA THR A 191 6.23 -8.56 17.94
C THR A 191 7.54 -9.32 17.77
N ILE A 192 8.12 -9.85 18.85
CA ILE A 192 9.35 -10.66 18.79
C ILE A 192 9.11 -11.95 18.01
N ILE A 193 8.00 -12.64 18.27
CA ILE A 193 7.64 -13.89 17.56
C ILE A 193 7.43 -13.61 16.08
N CYS A 194 6.67 -12.58 15.73
CA CYS A 194 6.45 -12.17 14.35
C CYS A 194 7.75 -11.74 13.67
N GLY A 195 8.65 -11.06 14.39
CA GLY A 195 9.97 -10.71 13.90
C GLY A 195 10.83 -11.93 13.57
N ALA A 196 10.82 -12.95 14.44
CA ALA A 196 11.51 -14.22 14.21
C ALA A 196 10.93 -14.96 13.00
N LEU A 197 9.59 -14.97 12.83
CA LEU A 197 8.92 -15.54 11.66
C LEU A 197 9.29 -14.78 10.40
N GLY A 198 9.32 -13.45 10.44
CA GLY A 198 9.74 -12.61 9.31
C GLY A 198 11.18 -12.88 8.89
N TYR A 199 12.09 -13.07 9.86
CA TYR A 199 13.47 -13.47 9.59
C TYR A 199 13.54 -14.86 8.92
N LEU A 200 12.74 -15.82 9.40
CA LEU A 200 12.66 -17.15 8.81
C LEU A 200 12.16 -17.08 7.36
N PHE A 201 11.14 -16.28 7.09
CA PHE A 201 10.61 -16.07 5.74
C PHE A 201 11.65 -15.43 4.82
N ALA A 202 12.37 -14.42 5.29
CA ALA A 202 13.45 -13.83 4.52
C ALA A 202 14.54 -14.84 4.17
N LYS A 203 14.90 -15.73 5.11
CA LYS A 203 15.88 -16.78 4.89
C LYS A 203 15.42 -17.87 3.93
N LEU A 204 14.11 -18.17 3.93
CA LEU A 204 13.46 -19.11 2.99
C LEU A 204 13.11 -18.45 1.64
N LYS A 205 13.44 -17.16 1.45
CA LYS A 205 13.06 -16.36 0.26
C LYS A 205 11.55 -16.33 0.01
N CYS A 206 10.74 -16.43 1.08
CA CYS A 206 9.30 -16.27 1.03
C CYS A 206 8.95 -14.80 1.30
N GLU A 207 8.12 -14.21 0.46
CA GLU A 207 7.61 -12.86 0.69
C GLU A 207 6.59 -12.86 1.83
N PRO A 208 6.72 -11.98 2.84
CA PRO A 208 5.77 -11.90 3.95
C PRO A 208 4.45 -11.19 3.57
N ALA A 209 4.42 -10.47 2.45
CA ALA A 209 3.24 -9.69 2.04
C ALA A 209 1.95 -10.53 1.89
N PRO A 210 1.94 -11.72 1.27
CA PRO A 210 0.75 -12.56 1.19
C PRO A 210 0.22 -13.00 2.57
N LEU A 211 1.11 -13.27 3.52
CA LEU A 211 0.72 -13.64 4.89
C LEU A 211 0.01 -12.46 5.58
N ILE A 212 0.59 -11.27 5.49
CA ILE A 212 0.03 -10.05 6.09
C ILE A 212 -1.34 -9.74 5.48
N LEU A 213 -1.45 -9.83 4.15
CA LEU A 213 -2.72 -9.65 3.44
C LEU A 213 -3.76 -10.67 3.89
N GLY A 214 -3.39 -11.96 3.99
CA GLY A 214 -4.30 -13.00 4.48
C GLY A 214 -4.74 -12.75 5.92
N PHE A 215 -3.84 -12.29 6.77
CA PHE A 215 -4.15 -11.95 8.17
C PHE A 215 -5.12 -10.76 8.28
N ILE A 216 -4.99 -9.75 7.43
CA ILE A 216 -5.88 -8.57 7.42
C ILE A 216 -7.22 -8.90 6.76
N LEU A 217 -7.20 -9.59 5.62
CA LEU A 217 -8.41 -9.88 4.86
C LEU A 217 -9.23 -11.03 5.44
N GLY A 218 -8.61 -11.97 6.15
CA GLY A 218 -9.27 -13.13 6.75
C GLY A 218 -10.47 -12.78 7.61
N PRO A 219 -10.30 -11.97 8.67
CA PRO A 219 -11.40 -11.51 9.51
C PRO A 219 -12.49 -10.76 8.76
N MET A 220 -12.11 -9.91 7.80
CA MET A 220 -13.08 -9.18 6.96
C MET A 220 -13.91 -10.13 6.08
N MET A 221 -13.24 -11.14 5.50
CA MET A 221 -13.90 -12.17 4.70
C MET A 221 -14.87 -12.99 5.57
N GLU A 222 -14.44 -13.40 6.76
CA GLU A 222 -15.28 -14.17 7.69
C GLU A 222 -16.51 -13.36 8.13
N GLU A 223 -16.31 -12.09 8.50
CA GLU A 223 -17.43 -11.22 8.93
C GLU A 223 -18.44 -11.00 7.81
N ASN A 224 -17.97 -10.69 6.60
CA ASN A 224 -18.87 -10.48 5.46
C ASN A 224 -19.55 -11.79 5.01
N LEU A 225 -18.85 -12.93 5.07
CA LEU A 225 -19.43 -14.24 4.81
C LEU A 225 -20.55 -14.54 5.83
N ARG A 226 -20.28 -14.33 7.12
CA ARG A 226 -21.26 -14.51 8.19
C ARG A 226 -22.48 -13.64 7.99
N ARG A 227 -22.29 -12.34 7.67
CA ARG A 227 -23.38 -11.41 7.36
C ARG A 227 -24.20 -11.88 6.15
N ALA A 228 -23.55 -12.30 5.07
CA ALA A 228 -24.23 -12.81 3.87
C ALA A 228 -25.07 -14.05 4.17
N MET A 229 -24.52 -14.99 4.96
CA MET A 229 -25.23 -16.20 5.37
C MET A 229 -26.43 -15.90 6.28
N LEU A 230 -26.31 -14.94 7.20
CA LEU A 230 -27.44 -14.50 8.04
C LEU A 230 -28.57 -13.89 7.19
N LEU A 231 -28.21 -13.02 6.23
CA LEU A 231 -29.17 -12.37 5.34
C LEU A 231 -29.87 -13.36 4.40
N SER A 232 -29.16 -14.42 3.99
CA SER A 232 -29.70 -15.49 3.14
C SER A 232 -30.36 -16.63 3.94
N ARG A 233 -30.48 -16.49 5.26
CA ARG A 233 -31.02 -17.54 6.16
C ARG A 233 -30.28 -18.88 6.05
N GLY A 234 -28.98 -18.83 5.83
CA GLY A 234 -28.13 -20.00 5.70
C GLY A 234 -28.05 -20.58 4.29
N ASP A 235 -28.65 -19.94 3.29
CA ASP A 235 -28.58 -20.41 1.90
C ASP A 235 -27.33 -19.93 1.18
N PRO A 236 -26.34 -20.83 0.87
CA PRO A 236 -25.13 -20.48 0.17
C PRO A 236 -25.34 -20.18 -1.32
N SER A 237 -26.50 -20.56 -1.90
CA SER A 237 -26.80 -20.30 -3.31
C SER A 237 -26.86 -18.81 -3.62
N THR A 238 -27.02 -17.95 -2.61
CA THR A 238 -27.03 -16.48 -2.73
C THR A 238 -25.79 -15.92 -3.44
N PHE A 239 -24.64 -16.59 -3.32
CA PHE A 239 -23.40 -16.15 -4.00
C PHE A 239 -23.45 -16.37 -5.51
N PHE A 240 -24.26 -17.31 -5.98
CA PHE A 240 -24.42 -17.65 -7.40
C PHE A 240 -25.66 -17.04 -8.02
N THR A 241 -26.69 -16.76 -7.22
CA THR A 241 -27.97 -16.24 -7.70
C THR A 241 -27.99 -14.71 -7.81
N ARG A 242 -27.15 -14.01 -7.03
CA ARG A 242 -27.06 -12.53 -7.11
C ARG A 242 -26.08 -12.13 -8.21
N PRO A 243 -26.49 -11.30 -9.20
CA PRO A 243 -25.67 -11.03 -10.39
C PRO A 243 -24.34 -10.37 -10.06
N ILE A 244 -24.28 -9.42 -9.11
CA ILE A 244 -23.05 -8.74 -8.71
C ILE A 244 -22.08 -9.74 -8.06
N SER A 245 -22.60 -10.57 -7.14
CA SER A 245 -21.80 -11.58 -6.45
C SER A 245 -21.23 -12.61 -7.43
N LEU A 246 -22.05 -13.07 -8.39
CA LEU A 246 -21.64 -14.02 -9.41
C LEU A 246 -20.53 -13.47 -10.30
N VAL A 247 -20.68 -12.22 -10.78
CA VAL A 247 -19.67 -11.57 -11.62
C VAL A 247 -18.33 -11.45 -10.87
N LEU A 248 -18.37 -10.99 -9.62
CA LEU A 248 -17.15 -10.86 -8.80
C LEU A 248 -16.51 -12.23 -8.52
N LEU A 249 -17.30 -13.26 -8.24
CA LEU A 249 -16.83 -14.62 -8.02
C LEU A 249 -16.17 -15.19 -9.27
N MET A 250 -16.83 -15.05 -10.44
CA MET A 250 -16.28 -15.49 -11.72
C MET A 250 -14.97 -14.75 -12.06
N MET A 251 -14.91 -13.45 -11.79
CA MET A 251 -13.69 -12.65 -11.99
C MET A 251 -12.57 -13.13 -11.05
N ALA A 252 -12.87 -13.42 -9.79
CA ALA A 252 -11.88 -13.95 -8.83
C ALA A 252 -11.34 -15.33 -9.27
N ILE A 253 -12.23 -16.24 -9.70
CA ILE A 253 -11.85 -17.56 -10.22
C ILE A 253 -11.00 -17.42 -11.49
N PHE A 254 -11.39 -16.53 -12.40
CA PHE A 254 -10.64 -16.27 -13.63
C PHE A 254 -9.23 -15.76 -13.33
N LEU A 255 -9.08 -14.81 -12.40
CA LEU A 255 -7.78 -14.30 -11.96
C LEU A 255 -6.93 -15.40 -11.31
N LEU A 256 -7.52 -16.24 -10.47
CA LEU A 256 -6.83 -17.40 -9.89
C LEU A 256 -6.33 -18.38 -10.95
N LEU A 257 -7.15 -18.70 -11.95
CA LEU A 257 -6.77 -19.57 -13.07
C LEU A 257 -5.64 -18.93 -13.89
N LEU A 258 -5.69 -17.63 -14.15
CA LEU A 258 -4.61 -16.91 -14.83
C LEU A 258 -3.28 -17.00 -14.06
N ILE A 259 -3.31 -16.88 -12.73
CA ILE A 259 -2.10 -16.98 -11.90
C ILE A 259 -1.51 -18.40 -11.92
N LEU A 260 -2.35 -19.42 -12.01
CA LEU A 260 -1.94 -20.82 -12.05
C LEU A 260 -1.38 -21.26 -13.42
N LEU A 261 -1.63 -20.49 -14.49
CA LEU A 261 -1.12 -20.82 -15.83
C LEU A 261 0.41 -20.73 -15.89
N PRO A 262 1.10 -21.81 -16.36
CA PRO A 262 2.58 -21.87 -16.40
C PRO A 262 3.22 -20.76 -17.25
N SER A 263 2.51 -20.30 -18.26
CA SER A 263 2.96 -19.25 -19.19
C SER A 263 3.13 -17.89 -18.48
N ILE A 264 2.26 -17.58 -17.52
CA ILE A 264 2.32 -16.34 -16.74
C ILE A 264 3.38 -16.44 -15.63
N LYS A 265 3.62 -17.66 -15.10
CA LYS A 265 4.66 -17.92 -14.12
C LYS A 265 6.05 -17.57 -14.66
N LYS A 266 6.38 -17.98 -15.89
CA LYS A 266 7.64 -17.62 -16.56
C LYS A 266 7.80 -16.11 -16.75
N GLY A 267 6.75 -15.42 -17.18
CA GLY A 267 6.77 -13.95 -17.36
C GLY A 267 6.97 -13.18 -16.03
N ARG A 268 6.41 -13.70 -14.95
CA ARG A 268 6.53 -13.13 -13.61
C ARG A 268 7.94 -13.35 -13.03
N GLU A 269 8.51 -14.54 -13.17
CA GLU A 269 9.88 -14.83 -12.73
C GLU A 269 10.93 -13.95 -13.44
N VAL A 270 10.70 -13.61 -14.71
CA VAL A 270 11.56 -12.69 -15.47
C VAL A 270 11.36 -11.24 -15.00
N ALA A 271 10.14 -10.85 -14.62
CA ALA A 271 9.84 -9.48 -14.17
C ALA A 271 10.36 -9.18 -12.76
N PHE A 272 10.50 -10.22 -11.91
CA PHE A 272 10.98 -10.10 -10.53
C PHE A 272 12.41 -10.61 -10.31
N LYS A 273 13.10 -11.08 -11.34
CA LYS A 273 14.56 -11.28 -11.26
C LYS A 273 15.23 -9.92 -11.28
N GLU A 274 15.70 -9.51 -10.11
CA GLU A 274 16.75 -8.50 -10.01
C GLU A 274 18.05 -9.16 -10.47
N ASP A 275 18.63 -8.63 -11.55
CA ASP A 275 20.00 -8.97 -11.98
C ASP A 275 21.02 -8.34 -11.01
#